data_19746f3bc972c9ad61dd8808018f8691
#
_entry.id   19746f3bc972c9ad61dd8808018f8691
#
_cell.length_a   1.000
_cell.length_b   1.000
_cell.length_c   1.000
_cell.angle_alpha   90.00
_cell.angle_beta   90.00
_cell.angle_gamma   90.00
#
_symmetry.space_group_name_H-M   'P 1'
#
loop_
_entity.id
_entity.type
_entity.pdbx_description
1 polymer ?
#
loop_
_entity_poly.entity_id
_entity_poly.type
_entity_poly.pdbx_seq_one_letter_code
_entity_poly.pdbx_strand_id
1 'polypeptide(L)'
;MYTEDGFELRPLGDTMEIYASGEIFHEPEPPVIRSIHRMQSHFPTGKLLCDVRLAAYILEPDEREERATQIADMLKDFTCAVICMTEQRNFIDHVVEKVVASQGKIRIFPSKAEARDWLESQPGTLPASRAHRPA
;
A
#
# COMPACT_ATOMS: atom_id res chain seq x y z
N MET A 1 13.85 -9.28 -4.66
CA MET A 1 12.97 -9.43 -3.51
C MET A 1 13.58 -8.76 -2.29
N TYR A 2 12.78 -8.09 -1.52
CA TYR A 2 13.23 -7.30 -0.38
C TYR A 2 12.39 -7.62 0.85
N THR A 3 13.01 -7.88 1.99
CA THR A 3 12.31 -8.27 3.22
C THR A 3 12.76 -7.40 4.37
N GLU A 4 11.81 -6.89 5.15
CA GLU A 4 12.12 -6.05 6.30
C GLU A 4 10.94 -6.07 7.28
N ASP A 5 11.22 -6.38 8.55
CA ASP A 5 10.27 -6.23 9.66
C ASP A 5 8.81 -6.61 9.33
N GLY A 6 8.61 -7.83 8.86
CA GLY A 6 7.27 -8.30 8.56
C GLY A 6 6.76 -7.95 7.18
N PHE A 7 7.60 -7.36 6.35
CA PHE A 7 7.21 -7.01 4.98
C PHE A 7 8.12 -7.68 3.99
N GLU A 8 7.53 -8.03 2.86
CA GLU A 8 8.27 -8.56 1.74
C GLU A 8 7.83 -7.79 0.51
N LEU A 9 8.77 -7.30 -0.27
CA LEU A 9 8.47 -6.56 -1.49
C LEU A 9 8.93 -7.37 -2.68
N ARG A 10 8.02 -7.59 -3.64
CA ARG A 10 8.30 -8.38 -4.83
C ARG A 10 7.87 -7.63 -6.07
N PRO A 11 8.79 -7.28 -6.96
CA PRO A 11 8.39 -6.69 -8.24
C PRO A 11 7.75 -7.73 -9.13
N LEU A 12 6.69 -7.36 -9.81
CA LEU A 12 6.02 -8.22 -10.77
C LEU A 12 5.53 -7.34 -11.90
N GLY A 13 6.24 -7.41 -13.05
CA GLY A 13 5.94 -6.50 -14.14
C GLY A 13 6.23 -5.08 -13.71
N ASP A 14 5.27 -4.19 -13.86
CA ASP A 14 5.42 -2.80 -13.45
C ASP A 14 4.76 -2.54 -12.08
N THR A 15 4.39 -3.59 -11.37
CA THR A 15 3.77 -3.49 -10.05
C THR A 15 4.74 -3.92 -8.97
N MET A 16 4.71 -3.23 -7.84
CA MET A 16 5.41 -3.70 -6.65
C MET A 16 4.39 -4.35 -5.73
N GLU A 17 4.58 -5.63 -5.44
CA GLU A 17 3.71 -6.35 -4.51
C GLU A 17 4.32 -6.30 -3.13
N ILE A 18 3.50 -5.95 -2.16
CA ILE A 18 3.90 -5.79 -0.78
C ILE A 18 3.11 -6.78 0.07
N TYR A 19 3.82 -7.64 0.77
CA TYR A 19 3.21 -8.66 1.61
C TYR A 19 3.51 -8.36 3.05
N ALA A 20 2.46 -8.11 3.85
CA ALA A 20 2.59 -7.85 5.27
C ALA A 20 2.20 -9.09 6.05
N SER A 21 2.93 -9.39 7.13
CA SER A 21 2.61 -10.55 7.96
C SER A 21 3.00 -10.28 9.40
N GLY A 22 2.35 -11.04 10.32
CA GLY A 22 2.64 -10.94 11.73
C GLY A 22 1.96 -9.77 12.40
N GLU A 23 2.29 -9.56 13.65
CA GLU A 23 1.70 -8.49 14.44
C GLU A 23 2.35 -7.16 14.08
N ILE A 24 1.53 -6.17 13.80
CA ILE A 24 2.00 -4.85 13.42
C ILE A 24 1.55 -3.87 14.49
N PHE A 25 2.51 -3.25 15.16
CA PHE A 25 2.26 -2.29 16.22
C PHE A 25 2.46 -0.88 15.70
N HIS A 26 1.97 0.09 16.46
CA HIS A 26 2.15 1.48 16.08
C HIS A 26 3.61 1.90 16.23
N GLU A 27 4.10 2.62 15.24
CA GLU A 27 5.43 3.20 15.26
C GLU A 27 5.36 4.59 14.65
N PRO A 28 6.16 5.54 15.15
CA PRO A 28 6.15 6.90 14.56
C PRO A 28 6.53 6.89 13.09
N GLU A 29 7.42 6.00 12.71
CA GLU A 29 7.86 5.85 11.32
C GLU A 29 7.70 4.41 10.92
N PRO A 30 6.54 4.02 10.37
CA PRO A 30 6.32 2.63 10.00
C PRO A 30 7.37 2.14 9.00
N PRO A 31 7.95 0.96 9.24
CA PRO A 31 8.99 0.43 8.33
C PRO A 31 8.53 0.31 6.89
N VAL A 32 7.24 0.00 6.66
CA VAL A 32 6.75 -0.16 5.30
C VAL A 32 6.88 1.13 4.51
N ILE A 33 6.67 2.28 5.15
CA ILE A 33 6.78 3.57 4.47
C ILE A 33 8.22 3.83 4.05
N ARG A 34 9.17 3.55 4.95
CA ARG A 34 10.59 3.69 4.62
C ARG A 34 10.97 2.78 3.47
N SER A 35 10.48 1.54 3.52
CA SER A 35 10.79 0.54 2.49
C SER A 35 10.26 0.96 1.13
N ILE A 36 9.05 1.52 1.09
CA ILE A 36 8.47 1.96 -0.17
C ILE A 36 9.24 3.14 -0.73
N HIS A 37 9.63 4.10 0.11
CA HIS A 37 10.43 5.22 -0.36
C HIS A 37 11.76 4.75 -0.94
N ARG A 38 12.40 3.81 -0.28
CA ARG A 38 13.67 3.26 -0.76
C ARG A 38 13.48 2.51 -2.06
N MET A 39 12.41 1.74 -2.14
CA MET A 39 12.09 0.95 -3.32
C MET A 39 11.92 1.83 -4.56
N GLN A 40 11.31 3.00 -4.39
CA GLN A 40 11.03 3.88 -5.53
C GLN A 40 12.30 4.35 -6.25
N SER A 41 13.43 4.40 -5.56
CA SER A 41 14.68 4.78 -6.22
C SER A 41 15.28 3.63 -7.03
N HIS A 42 14.87 2.39 -6.77
CA HIS A 42 15.41 1.22 -7.47
C HIS A 42 14.40 0.62 -8.44
N PHE A 43 13.12 0.78 -8.14
CA PHE A 43 12.05 0.21 -8.96
C PHE A 43 10.90 1.21 -8.99
N PRO A 44 11.06 2.30 -9.75
CA PRO A 44 10.01 3.32 -9.80
C PRO A 44 8.73 2.75 -10.40
N THR A 45 7.62 2.91 -9.69
CA THR A 45 6.34 2.43 -10.17
C THR A 45 5.23 3.28 -9.61
N GLY A 46 4.10 3.31 -10.31
CA GLY A 46 2.89 3.92 -9.80
C GLY A 46 1.87 2.91 -9.34
N LYS A 47 2.21 1.62 -9.34
CA LYS A 47 1.27 0.55 -9.01
C LYS A 47 1.74 -0.27 -7.83
N LEU A 48 0.88 -0.39 -6.83
CA LEU A 48 1.16 -1.21 -5.65
C LEU A 48 0.05 -2.23 -5.44
N LEU A 49 0.45 -3.44 -5.08
CA LEU A 49 -0.48 -4.45 -4.61
C LEU A 49 -0.11 -4.74 -3.16
N CYS A 50 -1.06 -4.53 -2.24
CA CYS A 50 -0.80 -4.73 -0.82
C CYS A 50 -1.62 -5.90 -0.31
N ASP A 51 -0.96 -7.00 0.00
CA ASP A 51 -1.61 -8.18 0.56
C ASP A 51 -1.35 -8.19 2.07
N VAL A 52 -2.39 -7.86 2.83
CA VAL A 52 -2.27 -7.76 4.28
C VAL A 52 -2.99 -8.89 5.01
N ARG A 53 -3.36 -9.95 4.28
CA ARG A 53 -4.15 -11.03 4.87
C ARG A 53 -3.49 -11.72 6.04
N LEU A 54 -2.16 -11.74 6.10
CA LEU A 54 -1.44 -12.38 7.18
C LEU A 54 -0.99 -11.39 8.27
N ALA A 55 -1.42 -10.15 8.19
CA ALA A 55 -1.06 -9.13 9.15
C ALA A 55 -2.11 -9.00 10.24
N ALA A 56 -1.67 -8.74 11.45
CA ALA A 56 -2.55 -8.44 12.58
C ALA A 56 -2.19 -7.05 13.08
N TYR A 57 -3.11 -6.11 12.92
CA TYR A 57 -2.87 -4.73 13.34
C TYR A 57 -3.23 -4.58 14.82
N ILE A 58 -2.22 -4.40 15.65
CA ILE A 58 -2.38 -4.27 17.09
C ILE A 58 -2.29 -2.79 17.43
N LEU A 59 -3.41 -2.09 17.29
CA LEU A 59 -3.44 -0.63 17.38
C LEU A 59 -4.56 -0.16 18.30
N GLU A 60 -4.24 0.79 19.18
CA GLU A 60 -5.26 1.48 19.95
C GLU A 60 -6.04 2.43 19.04
N PRO A 61 -7.24 2.86 19.43
CA PRO A 61 -8.05 3.69 18.52
C PRO A 61 -7.35 4.95 18.01
N ASP A 62 -6.61 5.64 18.85
CA ASP A 62 -5.88 6.85 18.41
C ASP A 62 -4.71 6.48 17.53
N GLU A 63 -4.05 5.37 17.81
CA GLU A 63 -2.96 4.87 16.98
C GLU A 63 -3.47 4.44 15.61
N ARG A 64 -4.68 3.87 15.58
CA ARG A 64 -5.28 3.44 14.33
C ARG A 64 -5.53 4.62 13.41
N GLU A 65 -6.02 5.72 13.97
CA GLU A 65 -6.26 6.92 13.20
C GLU A 65 -4.96 7.48 12.64
N GLU A 66 -3.95 7.57 13.48
CA GLU A 66 -2.66 8.09 13.07
C GLU A 66 -2.02 7.20 12.00
N ARG A 67 -2.07 5.88 12.20
CA ARG A 67 -1.50 4.94 11.24
C ARG A 67 -2.23 5.02 9.90
N ALA A 68 -3.56 5.11 9.94
CA ALA A 68 -4.34 5.22 8.71
C ALA A 68 -3.95 6.48 7.94
N THR A 69 -3.75 7.58 8.65
CA THR A 69 -3.33 8.83 8.00
C THR A 69 -1.95 8.69 7.36
N GLN A 70 -1.02 8.07 8.06
CA GLN A 70 0.33 7.87 7.53
C GLN A 70 0.31 7.01 6.27
N ILE A 71 -0.43 5.90 6.31
CA ILE A 71 -0.52 4.99 5.18
C ILE A 71 -1.21 5.66 4.01
N ALA A 72 -2.31 6.37 4.26
CA ALA A 72 -3.05 7.03 3.20
C ALA A 72 -2.22 8.10 2.53
N ASP A 73 -1.45 8.84 3.32
CA ASP A 73 -0.59 9.89 2.77
C ASP A 73 0.46 9.30 1.82
N MET A 74 0.95 8.11 2.13
CA MET A 74 1.89 7.44 1.26
C MET A 74 1.20 6.89 0.01
N LEU A 75 0.00 6.31 0.16
CA LEU A 75 -0.66 5.61 -0.93
C LEU A 75 -1.35 6.53 -1.94
N LYS A 76 -1.60 7.77 -1.57
CA LYS A 76 -2.40 8.66 -2.42
C LYS A 76 -1.79 8.89 -3.80
N ASP A 77 -0.49 8.71 -3.94
CA ASP A 77 0.20 8.94 -5.22
C ASP A 77 0.31 7.66 -6.05
N PHE A 78 -0.28 6.58 -5.59
CA PHE A 78 -0.19 5.29 -6.29
C PHE A 78 -1.57 4.81 -6.70
N THR A 79 -1.60 3.92 -7.69
CA THR A 79 -2.77 3.10 -7.94
C THR A 79 -2.56 1.85 -7.13
N CYS A 80 -3.43 1.61 -6.15
CA CYS A 80 -3.20 0.59 -5.15
C CYS A 80 -4.34 -0.41 -5.08
N ALA A 81 -4.00 -1.70 -5.13
CA ALA A 81 -4.94 -2.78 -4.90
C ALA A 81 -4.62 -3.40 -3.55
N VAL A 82 -5.64 -3.64 -2.73
CA VAL A 82 -5.47 -4.21 -1.40
C VAL A 82 -6.22 -5.51 -1.30
N ILE A 83 -5.58 -6.51 -0.70
CA ILE A 83 -6.23 -7.79 -0.40
C ILE A 83 -6.21 -7.96 1.11
N CYS A 84 -7.39 -8.08 1.72
CA CYS A 84 -7.48 -8.21 3.17
C CYS A 84 -8.57 -9.20 3.54
N MET A 85 -8.49 -9.69 4.78
CA MET A 85 -9.52 -10.56 5.35
C MET A 85 -10.48 -9.71 6.16
N THR A 86 -11.58 -10.34 6.59
CA THR A 86 -12.58 -9.65 7.39
C THR A 86 -11.97 -8.98 8.62
N GLU A 87 -11.00 -9.62 9.24
CA GLU A 87 -10.38 -9.11 10.46
C GLU A 87 -9.67 -7.78 10.27
N GLN A 88 -9.14 -7.53 9.08
CA GLN A 88 -8.43 -6.29 8.81
C GLN A 88 -9.34 -5.23 8.19
N ARG A 89 -10.56 -5.61 7.81
CA ARG A 89 -11.41 -4.77 6.99
C ARG A 89 -11.72 -3.43 7.63
N ASN A 90 -11.93 -3.43 8.93
CA ASN A 90 -12.25 -2.18 9.63
C ASN A 90 -11.13 -1.15 9.49
N PHE A 91 -9.89 -1.57 9.70
CA PHE A 91 -8.75 -0.68 9.56
C PHE A 91 -8.52 -0.30 8.10
N ILE A 92 -8.62 -1.27 7.20
CA ILE A 92 -8.37 -1.02 5.79
C ILE A 92 -9.43 -0.09 5.20
N ASP A 93 -10.70 -0.25 5.58
CA ASP A 93 -11.75 0.66 5.12
C ASP A 93 -11.44 2.09 5.53
N HIS A 94 -10.89 2.28 6.72
CA HIS A 94 -10.51 3.60 7.20
C HIS A 94 -9.39 4.19 6.34
N VAL A 95 -8.41 3.38 5.98
CA VAL A 95 -7.34 3.80 5.08
C VAL A 95 -7.91 4.19 3.72
N VAL A 96 -8.80 3.35 3.19
CA VAL A 96 -9.41 3.59 1.87
C VAL A 96 -10.15 4.93 1.86
N GLU A 97 -10.92 5.21 2.92
CA GLU A 97 -11.64 6.48 3.00
C GLU A 97 -10.70 7.67 2.91
N LYS A 98 -9.57 7.59 3.60
CA LYS A 98 -8.61 8.69 3.61
C LYS A 98 -7.92 8.84 2.25
N VAL A 99 -7.60 7.73 1.60
CA VAL A 99 -6.97 7.78 0.29
C VAL A 99 -7.92 8.39 -0.74
N VAL A 100 -9.19 7.97 -0.71
CA VAL A 100 -10.19 8.49 -1.64
C VAL A 100 -10.41 9.97 -1.39
N ALA A 101 -10.45 10.39 -0.14
CA ALA A 101 -10.62 11.81 0.20
C ALA A 101 -9.46 12.65 -0.33
N SER A 102 -8.28 12.04 -0.51
CA SER A 102 -7.11 12.72 -1.07
C SER A 102 -7.01 12.51 -2.57
N GLN A 103 -8.06 11.99 -3.20
CA GLN A 103 -8.14 11.74 -4.64
C GLN A 103 -7.17 10.66 -5.11
N GLY A 104 -6.77 9.79 -4.21
CA GLY A 104 -5.96 8.63 -4.56
C GLY A 104 -6.84 7.54 -5.17
N LYS A 105 -6.19 6.53 -5.74
CA LYS A 105 -6.87 5.44 -6.42
C LYS A 105 -6.56 4.13 -5.71
N ILE A 106 -7.55 3.58 -5.02
CA ILE A 106 -7.37 2.37 -4.23
C ILE A 106 -8.63 1.52 -4.29
N ARG A 107 -8.47 0.21 -4.37
CA ARG A 107 -9.58 -0.74 -4.34
C ARG A 107 -9.21 -1.98 -3.55
N ILE A 108 -10.22 -2.57 -2.90
CA ILE A 108 -10.07 -3.79 -2.15
C ILE A 108 -10.58 -4.94 -3.01
N PHE A 109 -9.84 -6.04 -3.03
CA PHE A 109 -10.18 -7.22 -3.82
C PHE A 109 -10.21 -8.47 -2.94
N PRO A 110 -11.05 -9.45 -3.30
CA PRO A 110 -11.12 -10.69 -2.52
C PRO A 110 -9.98 -11.67 -2.84
N SER A 111 -9.26 -11.47 -3.94
CA SER A 111 -8.20 -12.38 -4.32
C SER A 111 -7.07 -11.65 -5.01
N LYS A 112 -5.91 -12.29 -5.00
CA LYS A 112 -4.72 -11.73 -5.65
C LYS A 112 -4.91 -11.69 -7.17
N ALA A 113 -5.57 -12.69 -7.72
CA ALA A 113 -5.80 -12.73 -9.17
C ALA A 113 -6.60 -11.53 -9.64
N GLU A 114 -7.69 -11.22 -8.94
CA GLU A 114 -8.50 -10.06 -9.32
C GLU A 114 -7.77 -8.75 -9.12
N ALA A 115 -6.98 -8.65 -8.05
CA ALA A 115 -6.20 -7.46 -7.79
C ALA A 115 -5.17 -7.24 -8.91
N ARG A 116 -4.49 -8.29 -9.32
CA ARG A 116 -3.51 -8.20 -10.39
C ARG A 116 -4.15 -7.82 -11.72
N ASP A 117 -5.30 -8.42 -12.02
CA ASP A 117 -6.01 -8.09 -13.26
C ASP A 117 -6.40 -6.62 -13.30
N TRP A 118 -6.89 -6.10 -12.19
CA TRP A 118 -7.28 -4.70 -12.14
C TRP A 118 -6.07 -3.79 -12.33
N LEU A 119 -4.96 -4.07 -11.65
CA LEU A 119 -3.75 -3.26 -11.78
C LEU A 119 -3.21 -3.29 -13.20
N GLU A 120 -3.27 -4.47 -13.84
CA GLU A 120 -2.80 -4.60 -15.20
C GLU A 120 -3.62 -3.74 -16.17
N SER A 121 -4.89 -3.55 -15.87
CA SER A 121 -5.77 -2.73 -16.71
C SER A 121 -5.58 -1.23 -16.50
N GLN A 122 -4.81 -0.84 -15.50
CA GLN A 122 -4.59 0.57 -15.20
C GLN A 122 -3.40 1.12 -15.99
N PRO A 123 -3.35 2.45 -16.21
CA PRO A 123 -2.20 3.03 -16.89
C PRO A 123 -0.90 2.73 -16.15
N GLY A 124 0.14 2.39 -16.87
CA GLY A 124 1.42 2.03 -16.29
C GLY A 124 2.33 3.22 -16.02
N THR A 125 1.75 4.38 -15.73
CA THR A 125 2.54 5.59 -15.54
C THR A 125 2.92 5.75 -14.08
N LEU A 126 4.01 6.48 -13.86
CA LEU A 126 4.39 6.86 -12.51
C LEU A 126 3.40 7.87 -11.95
N PRO A 127 3.38 8.05 -10.62
CA PRO A 127 2.51 9.07 -10.03
C PRO A 127 2.74 10.42 -10.68
N ALA A 128 1.68 11.20 -10.77
CA ALA A 128 1.71 12.45 -11.50
C ALA A 128 2.82 13.38 -11.04
N SER A 129 3.05 13.42 -9.74
CA SER A 129 4.08 14.30 -9.19
C SER A 129 5.46 13.98 -9.76
N ARG A 130 5.69 12.73 -10.10
CA ARG A 130 6.97 12.34 -10.68
C ARG A 130 6.94 12.43 -12.19
N ALA A 131 5.80 12.10 -12.77
CA ALA A 131 5.65 12.15 -14.20
C ALA A 131 5.87 13.55 -14.74
N HIS A 132 5.53 14.55 -13.95
CA HIS A 132 5.68 15.93 -14.38
C HIS A 132 6.98 16.54 -13.94
N ARG A 133 7.84 15.77 -13.42
CA ARG A 133 9.12 16.27 -13.10
C ARG A 133 9.66 16.85 -14.35
N PRO A 134 9.92 18.09 -14.34
CA PRO A 134 10.32 18.72 -15.53
C PRO A 134 11.50 18.01 -15.99
N ALA A 135 11.25 17.70 -17.06
CA ALA A 135 12.39 17.13 -17.58
C ALA A 135 13.27 18.29 -17.67
#